data_f79ad99d083bc26e91f2e0dc03a9a382
#
_entry.id   f79ad99d083bc26e91f2e0dc03a9a382
#
_cell.length_a   1.000
_cell.length_b   1.000
_cell.length_c   1.000
_cell.angle_alpha   90.00
_cell.angle_beta   90.00
_cell.angle_gamma   90.00
#
_symmetry.space_group_name_H-M   'P 1'
#
loop_
_entity.id
_entity.type
_entity.pdbx_description
1 polymer ?
#
loop_
_entity_poly.entity_id
_entity_poly.type
_entity_poly.pdbx_seq_one_letter_code
_entity_poly.pdbx_strand_id
1 'polypeptide(L)'
;TTYNGELPQGAITSPQLANLVFWRSEPVMYQRMADMGLKYSRFVDDIAVSSRLVIAPEAKTVIISLIYGMMFRQGYRPKRSKHDISTSKDRMTVTKLTVNHKPGLASSQRSQIRAAVHALECNLAVKQTADVAAKLPSVIGKVIMLRRFHPGEGLRLKQRLAAIQASQSPQRECKAELQFGPLAGSL
;
A
#
# COMPACT_ATOMS: atom_id res chain seq x y z
N THR A 1 0.59 -25.20 6.38
CA THR A 1 0.43 -23.98 5.57
C THR A 1 -1.02 -23.69 5.18
N THR A 2 -1.90 -24.70 5.23
CA THR A 2 -3.35 -24.53 5.05
C THR A 2 -4.06 -24.90 6.36
N TYR A 3 -5.19 -24.26 6.63
CA TYR A 3 -6.06 -24.57 7.74
C TYR A 3 -7.45 -24.91 7.19
N ASN A 4 -7.95 -26.10 7.50
CA ASN A 4 -9.20 -26.65 6.95
C ASN A 4 -9.31 -26.59 5.41
N GLY A 5 -8.19 -26.81 4.70
CA GLY A 5 -8.16 -26.74 3.23
C GLY A 5 -8.11 -25.32 2.65
N GLU A 6 -8.09 -24.29 3.48
CA GLU A 6 -8.04 -22.89 3.06
C GLU A 6 -6.70 -22.23 3.39
N LEU A 7 -6.35 -21.17 2.67
CA LEU A 7 -5.21 -20.33 2.97
C LEU A 7 -5.59 -19.32 4.08
N PRO A 8 -4.95 -19.36 5.28
CA PRO A 8 -5.27 -18.42 6.33
C PRO A 8 -4.94 -16.98 5.93
N GLN A 9 -5.87 -16.07 6.19
CA GLN A 9 -5.63 -14.64 5.97
C GLN A 9 -4.57 -14.13 6.95
N GLY A 10 -3.58 -13.40 6.40
CA GLY A 10 -2.48 -12.81 7.19
C GLY A 10 -1.28 -13.74 7.40
N ALA A 11 -1.31 -14.98 6.99
CA ALA A 11 -0.12 -15.83 7.01
C ALA A 11 0.89 -15.37 5.95
N ILE A 12 2.17 -15.32 6.33
CA ILE A 12 3.27 -14.83 5.47
C ILE A 12 3.39 -15.64 4.17
N THR A 13 3.09 -16.94 4.21
CA THR A 13 3.19 -17.86 3.07
C THR A 13 1.96 -17.88 2.18
N SER A 14 0.82 -17.38 2.63
CA SER A 14 -0.45 -17.44 1.87
C SER A 14 -0.38 -16.74 0.50
N PRO A 15 0.22 -15.55 0.34
CA PRO A 15 0.35 -14.91 -0.97
C PRO A 15 1.20 -15.71 -1.95
N GLN A 16 2.28 -16.35 -1.49
CA GLN A 16 3.15 -17.17 -2.32
C GLN A 16 2.42 -18.42 -2.80
N LEU A 17 1.70 -19.11 -1.89
CA LEU A 17 0.90 -20.28 -2.24
C LEU A 17 -0.24 -19.93 -3.20
N ALA A 18 -0.93 -18.81 -2.98
CA ALA A 18 -1.96 -18.32 -3.89
C ALA A 18 -1.40 -18.03 -5.30
N ASN A 19 -0.16 -17.55 -5.40
CA ASN A 19 0.49 -17.34 -6.69
C ASN A 19 0.81 -18.65 -7.42
N LEU A 20 1.03 -19.75 -6.71
CA LEU A 20 1.30 -21.05 -7.32
C LEU A 20 0.06 -21.74 -7.91
N VAL A 21 -1.14 -21.31 -7.55
CA VAL A 21 -2.39 -21.95 -8.03
C VAL A 21 -2.48 -22.00 -9.55
N PHE A 22 -2.05 -20.95 -10.24
CA PHE A 22 -2.13 -20.83 -11.69
C PHE A 22 -0.80 -21.10 -12.42
N TRP A 23 0.24 -21.59 -11.75
CA TRP A 23 1.59 -21.69 -12.27
C TRP A 23 1.70 -22.48 -13.60
N ARG A 24 0.81 -23.47 -13.83
CA ARG A 24 0.77 -24.24 -15.07
C ARG A 24 -0.02 -23.57 -16.19
N SER A 25 -1.07 -22.85 -15.86
CA SER A 25 -2.01 -22.27 -16.84
C SER A 25 -1.71 -20.79 -17.15
N GLU A 26 -1.09 -20.08 -16.24
CA GLU A 26 -0.81 -18.65 -16.35
C GLU A 26 0.20 -18.30 -17.46
N PRO A 27 1.29 -19.07 -17.70
CA PRO A 27 2.20 -18.78 -18.79
C PRO A 27 1.52 -18.79 -20.16
N VAL A 28 0.61 -19.74 -20.39
CA VAL A 28 -0.19 -19.80 -21.63
C VAL A 28 -1.12 -18.63 -21.74
N MET A 29 -1.75 -18.22 -20.63
CA MET A 29 -2.61 -17.04 -20.58
C MET A 29 -1.82 -15.77 -20.88
N TYR A 30 -0.65 -15.61 -20.24
CA TYR A 30 0.25 -14.48 -20.48
C TYR A 30 0.63 -14.34 -21.95
N GLN A 31 1.03 -15.46 -22.60
CA GLN A 31 1.38 -15.45 -24.01
C GLN A 31 0.19 -15.08 -24.90
N ARG A 32 -0.98 -15.66 -24.68
CA ARG A 32 -2.19 -15.31 -25.42
C ARG A 32 -2.55 -13.83 -25.33
N MET A 33 -2.44 -13.24 -24.14
CA MET A 33 -2.67 -11.80 -23.97
C MET A 33 -1.61 -10.97 -24.70
N ALA A 34 -0.35 -11.39 -24.66
CA ALA A 34 0.74 -10.73 -25.38
C ALA A 34 0.52 -10.77 -26.91
N ASP A 35 0.10 -11.93 -27.45
CA ASP A 35 -0.21 -12.10 -28.88
C ASP A 35 -1.36 -11.18 -29.33
N MET A 36 -2.30 -10.85 -28.42
CA MET A 36 -3.38 -9.89 -28.65
C MET A 36 -2.94 -8.43 -28.42
N GLY A 37 -1.66 -8.14 -28.16
CA GLY A 37 -1.15 -6.80 -27.85
C GLY A 37 -1.57 -6.28 -26.48
N LEU A 38 -1.96 -7.15 -25.57
CA LEU A 38 -2.42 -6.83 -24.20
C LEU A 38 -1.35 -7.11 -23.17
N LYS A 39 -1.41 -6.39 -22.06
CA LYS A 39 -0.58 -6.65 -20.88
C LYS A 39 -1.43 -7.31 -19.80
N TYR A 40 -1.05 -8.52 -19.45
CA TYR A 40 -1.63 -9.28 -18.36
C TYR A 40 -0.77 -9.11 -17.10
N SER A 41 -1.40 -8.98 -15.96
CA SER A 41 -0.74 -9.03 -14.66
C SER A 41 -1.69 -9.60 -13.61
N ARG A 42 -1.12 -10.28 -12.62
CA ARG A 42 -1.86 -10.80 -11.47
C ARG A 42 -1.11 -10.52 -10.17
N PHE A 43 -1.83 -10.13 -9.17
CA PHE A 43 -1.35 -10.03 -7.81
C PHE A 43 -2.29 -10.82 -6.89
N VAL A 44 -1.84 -12.01 -6.48
CA VAL A 44 -2.63 -12.97 -5.69
C VAL A 44 -3.94 -13.32 -6.41
N ASP A 45 -5.07 -12.73 -6.02
CA ASP A 45 -6.41 -12.92 -6.57
C ASP A 45 -6.85 -11.80 -7.54
N ASP A 46 -6.14 -10.68 -7.55
CA ASP A 46 -6.43 -9.54 -8.44
C ASP A 46 -5.77 -9.74 -9.81
N ILE A 47 -6.57 -9.95 -10.86
CA ILE A 47 -6.13 -10.04 -12.25
C ILE A 47 -6.43 -8.72 -12.95
N ALA A 48 -5.44 -8.16 -13.63
CA ALA A 48 -5.60 -6.97 -14.45
C ALA A 48 -5.09 -7.22 -15.89
N VAL A 49 -5.89 -6.80 -16.88
CA VAL A 49 -5.49 -6.77 -18.29
C VAL A 49 -5.59 -5.33 -18.77
N SER A 50 -4.55 -4.84 -19.42
CA SER A 50 -4.50 -3.47 -19.92
C SER A 50 -4.00 -3.39 -21.35
N SER A 51 -4.41 -2.35 -22.05
CA SER A 51 -3.97 -2.00 -23.41
C SER A 51 -3.73 -0.51 -23.53
N ARG A 52 -2.83 -0.12 -24.41
CA ARG A 52 -2.69 1.28 -24.85
C ARG A 52 -3.70 1.67 -25.94
N LEU A 53 -4.25 0.67 -26.63
CA LEU A 53 -5.24 0.83 -27.67
C LEU A 53 -6.64 0.53 -27.14
N VAL A 54 -7.64 1.05 -27.82
CA VAL A 54 -9.04 0.75 -27.50
C VAL A 54 -9.30 -0.75 -27.76
N ILE A 55 -9.85 -1.43 -26.79
CA ILE A 55 -10.24 -2.85 -26.90
C ILE A 55 -11.68 -2.89 -27.39
N ALA A 56 -11.91 -3.55 -28.52
CA ALA A 56 -13.25 -3.74 -29.07
C ALA A 56 -14.14 -4.58 -28.12
N PRO A 57 -15.46 -4.39 -28.13
CA PRO A 57 -16.39 -5.13 -27.25
C PRO A 57 -16.26 -6.65 -27.37
N GLU A 58 -16.10 -7.16 -28.59
CA GLU A 58 -15.94 -8.58 -28.88
C GLU A 58 -14.65 -9.13 -28.26
N ALA A 59 -13.54 -8.37 -28.39
CA ALA A 59 -12.26 -8.73 -27.78
C ALA A 59 -12.34 -8.74 -26.25
N LYS A 60 -13.08 -7.80 -25.63
CA LYS A 60 -13.32 -7.80 -24.18
C LYS A 60 -14.00 -9.09 -23.74
N THR A 61 -15.03 -9.54 -24.49
CA THR A 61 -15.76 -10.78 -24.19
C THR A 61 -14.82 -11.98 -24.26
N VAL A 62 -13.96 -12.05 -25.27
CA VAL A 62 -12.95 -13.11 -25.42
C VAL A 62 -11.97 -13.09 -24.25
N ILE A 63 -11.43 -11.94 -23.88
CA ILE A 63 -10.50 -11.79 -22.77
C ILE A 63 -11.13 -12.28 -21.46
N ILE A 64 -12.36 -11.84 -21.17
CA ILE A 64 -13.10 -12.25 -19.97
C ILE A 64 -13.32 -13.75 -19.95
N SER A 65 -13.73 -14.35 -21.08
CA SER A 65 -13.98 -15.78 -21.18
C SER A 65 -12.70 -16.61 -20.99
N LEU A 66 -11.57 -16.16 -21.50
CA LEU A 66 -10.26 -16.80 -21.30
C LEU A 66 -9.84 -16.80 -19.84
N ILE A 67 -9.94 -15.64 -19.17
CA ILE A 67 -9.60 -15.51 -17.74
C ILE A 67 -10.53 -16.37 -16.88
N TYR A 68 -11.83 -16.27 -17.10
CA TYR A 68 -12.81 -17.06 -16.35
C TYR A 68 -12.63 -18.56 -16.60
N GLY A 69 -12.35 -18.97 -17.84
CA GLY A 69 -12.03 -20.35 -18.15
C GLY A 69 -10.78 -20.87 -17.46
N MET A 70 -9.75 -20.04 -17.32
CA MET A 70 -8.56 -20.38 -16.52
C MET A 70 -8.93 -20.58 -15.05
N MET A 71 -9.71 -19.67 -14.45
CA MET A 71 -10.14 -19.77 -13.05
C MET A 71 -11.00 -21.01 -12.81
N PHE A 72 -12.00 -21.27 -13.66
CA PHE A 72 -12.88 -22.42 -13.53
C PHE A 72 -12.14 -23.75 -13.62
N ARG A 73 -11.14 -23.88 -14.49
CA ARG A 73 -10.32 -25.11 -14.58
C ARG A 73 -9.55 -25.41 -13.29
N GLN A 74 -9.30 -24.39 -12.46
CA GLN A 74 -8.66 -24.55 -11.16
C GLN A 74 -9.66 -24.56 -9.99
N GLY A 75 -10.97 -24.67 -10.28
CA GLY A 75 -12.02 -24.72 -9.27
C GLY A 75 -12.44 -23.36 -8.69
N TYR A 76 -11.90 -22.25 -9.22
CA TYR A 76 -12.21 -20.91 -8.71
C TYR A 76 -13.36 -20.26 -9.48
N ARG A 77 -14.22 -19.55 -8.75
CA ARG A 77 -15.33 -18.79 -9.32
C ARG A 77 -15.07 -17.29 -9.21
N PRO A 78 -14.96 -16.57 -10.34
CA PRO A 78 -14.77 -15.11 -10.30
C PRO A 78 -16.01 -14.42 -9.72
N LYS A 79 -15.78 -13.45 -8.84
CA LYS A 79 -16.85 -12.62 -8.28
C LYS A 79 -17.19 -11.50 -9.26
N ARG A 80 -18.26 -11.68 -10.04
CA ARG A 80 -18.70 -10.75 -11.10
C ARG A 80 -18.91 -9.31 -10.60
N SER A 81 -19.35 -9.10 -9.35
CA SER A 81 -19.53 -7.76 -8.78
C SER A 81 -18.22 -7.01 -8.52
N LYS A 82 -17.07 -7.69 -8.62
CA LYS A 82 -15.73 -7.06 -8.53
C LYS A 82 -15.08 -6.87 -9.91
N HIS A 83 -15.73 -7.33 -10.97
CA HIS A 83 -15.23 -7.14 -12.33
C HIS A 83 -15.48 -5.69 -12.73
N ASP A 84 -14.42 -4.98 -13.06
CA ASP A 84 -14.45 -3.58 -13.49
C ASP A 84 -13.80 -3.41 -14.86
N ILE A 85 -14.38 -2.56 -15.70
CA ILE A 85 -13.83 -2.17 -17.00
C ILE A 85 -13.76 -0.65 -17.02
N SER A 86 -12.55 -0.12 -16.98
CA SER A 86 -12.31 1.31 -17.00
C SER A 86 -11.57 1.73 -18.27
N THR A 87 -11.79 2.97 -18.71
CA THR A 87 -11.15 3.58 -19.87
C THR A 87 -10.18 4.68 -19.45
N SER A 88 -9.41 5.24 -20.40
CA SER A 88 -8.48 6.35 -20.12
C SER A 88 -9.18 7.60 -19.56
N LYS A 89 -10.50 7.76 -19.79
CA LYS A 89 -11.31 8.85 -19.25
C LYS A 89 -11.66 8.64 -17.77
N ASP A 90 -11.64 7.39 -17.32
CA ASP A 90 -11.97 7.00 -15.96
C ASP A 90 -10.69 6.88 -15.13
N ARG A 91 -10.86 6.85 -13.80
CA ARG A 91 -9.76 6.54 -12.92
C ARG A 91 -9.48 5.04 -12.95
N MET A 92 -8.42 4.64 -13.64
CA MET A 92 -7.96 3.25 -13.66
C MET A 92 -7.25 2.92 -12.34
N THR A 93 -7.68 1.86 -11.69
CA THR A 93 -7.13 1.44 -10.40
C THR A 93 -6.67 -0.03 -10.48
N VAL A 94 -5.42 -0.28 -10.11
CA VAL A 94 -4.87 -1.64 -9.97
C VAL A 94 -4.25 -1.74 -8.58
N THR A 95 -4.62 -2.77 -7.81
CA THR A 95 -4.14 -2.97 -6.43
C THR A 95 -4.23 -1.71 -5.55
N LYS A 96 -5.35 -0.98 -5.66
CA LYS A 96 -5.63 0.30 -4.96
C LYS A 96 -4.76 1.50 -5.39
N LEU A 97 -3.94 1.36 -6.42
CA LEU A 97 -3.17 2.45 -7.00
C LEU A 97 -3.83 2.96 -8.28
N THR A 98 -3.87 4.27 -8.45
CA THR A 98 -4.25 4.88 -9.73
C THR A 98 -3.10 4.72 -10.72
N VAL A 99 -3.38 4.27 -11.95
CA VAL A 99 -2.37 3.91 -12.95
C VAL A 99 -2.52 4.62 -14.30
N ASN A 100 -3.35 5.66 -14.40
CA ASN A 100 -3.61 6.38 -15.67
C ASN A 100 -2.35 6.92 -16.35
N HIS A 101 -1.43 7.52 -15.60
CA HIS A 101 -0.17 8.07 -16.12
C HIS A 101 1.03 7.43 -15.42
N LYS A 102 1.04 7.51 -14.11
CA LYS A 102 2.04 6.88 -13.24
C LYS A 102 1.34 6.29 -12.02
N PRO A 103 1.89 5.22 -11.43
CA PRO A 103 1.34 4.69 -10.19
C PRO A 103 1.28 5.77 -9.10
N GLY A 104 0.12 5.91 -8.47
CA GLY A 104 -0.10 6.93 -7.46
C GLY A 104 -1.26 6.60 -6.53
N LEU A 105 -1.30 7.26 -5.38
CA LEU A 105 -2.43 7.17 -4.46
C LEU A 105 -3.60 8.00 -4.99
N ALA A 106 -4.82 7.52 -4.79
CA ALA A 106 -6.02 8.27 -5.08
C ALA A 106 -6.05 9.60 -4.31
N SER A 107 -6.66 10.62 -4.89
CA SER A 107 -6.78 11.96 -4.30
C SER A 107 -7.45 11.91 -2.91
N SER A 108 -8.49 11.07 -2.74
CA SER A 108 -9.16 10.83 -1.46
C SER A 108 -8.22 10.25 -0.39
N GLN A 109 -7.40 9.26 -0.75
CA GLN A 109 -6.40 8.69 0.17
C GLN A 109 -5.34 9.72 0.59
N ARG A 110 -4.87 10.52 -0.37
CA ARG A 110 -3.93 11.62 -0.09
C ARG A 110 -4.54 12.64 0.87
N SER A 111 -5.81 13.02 0.66
CA SER A 111 -6.53 13.91 1.58
C SER A 111 -6.69 13.32 2.97
N GLN A 112 -7.00 12.04 3.09
CA GLN A 112 -7.07 11.35 4.39
C GLN A 112 -5.73 11.36 5.13
N ILE A 113 -4.61 11.18 4.40
CA ILE A 113 -3.28 11.21 5.01
C ILE A 113 -2.95 12.63 5.51
N ARG A 114 -3.26 13.67 4.72
CA ARG A 114 -3.09 15.08 5.17
C ARG A 114 -3.92 15.38 6.40
N ALA A 115 -5.20 14.97 6.40
CA ALA A 115 -6.09 15.16 7.53
C ALA A 115 -5.60 14.43 8.79
N ALA A 116 -5.05 13.21 8.64
CA ALA A 116 -4.50 12.47 9.77
C ALA A 116 -3.28 13.17 10.39
N VAL A 117 -2.38 13.74 9.57
CA VAL A 117 -1.25 14.54 10.10
C VAL A 117 -1.76 15.80 10.80
N HIS A 118 -2.72 16.51 10.20
CA HIS A 118 -3.30 17.71 10.81
C HIS A 118 -4.00 17.40 12.15
N ALA A 119 -4.73 16.29 12.22
CA ALA A 119 -5.37 15.86 13.47
C ALA A 119 -4.34 15.60 14.59
N LEU A 120 -3.16 15.05 14.28
CA LEU A 120 -2.09 14.89 15.26
C LEU A 120 -1.57 16.24 15.75
N GLU A 121 -1.43 17.24 14.88
CA GLU A 121 -1.02 18.59 15.26
C GLU A 121 -2.04 19.26 16.18
N CYS A 122 -3.34 19.15 15.85
CA CYS A 122 -4.42 19.67 16.69
C CYS A 122 -4.44 19.00 18.06
N ASN A 123 -4.33 17.66 18.12
CA ASN A 123 -4.30 16.92 19.37
C ASN A 123 -3.09 17.29 20.24
N LEU A 124 -1.94 17.52 19.62
CA LEU A 124 -0.75 17.99 20.32
C LEU A 124 -0.96 19.41 20.92
N ALA A 125 -1.59 20.31 20.16
CA ALA A 125 -1.87 21.67 20.62
C ALA A 125 -2.79 21.70 21.86
N VAL A 126 -3.76 20.76 21.96
CA VAL A 126 -4.62 20.59 23.14
C VAL A 126 -4.06 19.64 24.19
N LYS A 127 -2.76 19.33 24.12
CA LYS A 127 -2.01 18.48 25.08
C LYS A 127 -2.54 17.04 25.23
N GLN A 128 -3.21 16.51 24.23
CA GLN A 128 -3.64 15.10 24.17
C GLN A 128 -2.48 14.17 23.75
N THR A 129 -1.41 14.17 24.50
CA THR A 129 -0.14 13.50 24.17
C THR A 129 -0.28 11.98 24.07
N ALA A 130 -1.11 11.36 24.89
CA ALA A 130 -1.36 9.91 24.85
C ALA A 130 -2.05 9.47 23.53
N ASP A 131 -3.04 10.21 23.05
CA ASP A 131 -3.72 9.95 21.77
C ASP A 131 -2.78 10.15 20.58
N VAL A 132 -1.93 11.18 20.64
CA VAL A 132 -0.89 11.42 19.62
C VAL A 132 0.10 10.25 19.59
N ALA A 133 0.62 9.81 20.74
CA ALA A 133 1.56 8.70 20.83
C ALA A 133 0.98 7.40 20.26
N ALA A 134 -0.29 7.10 20.55
CA ALA A 134 -0.98 5.91 20.06
C ALA A 134 -1.17 5.91 18.52
N LYS A 135 -1.50 7.06 17.92
CA LYS A 135 -1.80 7.18 16.48
C LYS A 135 -0.59 7.44 15.60
N LEU A 136 0.47 8.03 16.16
CA LEU A 136 1.66 8.48 15.44
C LEU A 136 2.32 7.39 14.57
N PRO A 137 2.55 6.14 15.04
CA PRO A 137 3.18 5.10 14.22
C PRO A 137 2.37 4.77 12.95
N SER A 138 1.05 4.70 13.07
CA SER A 138 0.16 4.45 11.94
C SER A 138 0.22 5.57 10.89
N VAL A 139 0.24 6.83 11.34
CA VAL A 139 0.31 8.00 10.44
C VAL A 139 1.67 8.08 9.77
N ILE A 140 2.77 7.77 10.47
CA ILE A 140 4.12 7.67 9.89
C ILE A 140 4.12 6.65 8.75
N GLY A 141 3.58 5.45 8.95
CA GLY A 141 3.48 4.42 7.91
C GLY A 141 2.73 4.90 6.67
N LYS A 142 1.61 5.61 6.85
CA LYS A 142 0.84 6.21 5.75
C LYS A 142 1.63 7.28 5.00
N VAL A 143 2.39 8.13 5.69
CA VAL A 143 3.22 9.18 5.07
C VAL A 143 4.41 8.57 4.32
N ILE A 144 5.02 7.49 4.84
CA ILE A 144 6.07 6.74 4.13
C ILE A 144 5.52 6.17 2.82
N MET A 145 4.33 5.55 2.85
CA MET A 145 3.67 5.04 1.66
C MET A 145 3.35 6.17 0.66
N LEU A 146 2.83 7.31 1.13
CA LEU A 146 2.58 8.48 0.29
C LEU A 146 3.86 8.96 -0.40
N ARG A 147 4.97 9.06 0.35
CA ARG A 147 6.26 9.53 -0.17
C ARG A 147 6.78 8.66 -1.32
N ARG A 148 6.50 7.36 -1.30
CA ARG A 148 6.90 6.42 -2.36
C ARG A 148 6.32 6.82 -3.73
N PHE A 149 5.07 7.29 -3.75
CA PHE A 149 4.34 7.63 -4.98
C PHE A 149 4.28 9.14 -5.24
N HIS A 150 4.35 9.97 -4.21
CA HIS A 150 4.25 11.44 -4.24
C HIS A 150 5.38 12.05 -3.39
N PRO A 151 6.64 12.06 -3.90
CA PRO A 151 7.82 12.42 -3.07
C PRO A 151 7.75 13.80 -2.45
N GLY A 152 7.34 14.82 -3.20
CA GLY A 152 7.29 16.20 -2.71
C GLY A 152 6.24 16.42 -1.62
N GLU A 153 5.04 15.83 -1.77
CA GLU A 153 4.00 15.89 -0.74
C GLU A 153 4.40 15.08 0.50
N GLY A 154 4.93 13.87 0.29
CA GLY A 154 5.38 13.01 1.37
C GLY A 154 6.53 13.59 2.17
N LEU A 155 7.46 14.33 1.54
CA LEU A 155 8.53 15.00 2.23
C LEU A 155 8.02 16.10 3.18
N ARG A 156 7.10 16.94 2.69
CA ARG A 156 6.46 18.00 3.51
C ARG A 156 5.75 17.43 4.75
N LEU A 157 4.98 16.35 4.56
CA LEU A 157 4.27 15.71 5.68
C LEU A 157 5.24 15.01 6.64
N LYS A 158 6.34 14.43 6.13
CA LYS A 158 7.39 13.85 6.98
C LYS A 158 8.06 14.90 7.89
N GLN A 159 8.33 16.10 7.36
CA GLN A 159 8.89 17.20 8.14
C GLN A 159 7.93 17.61 9.26
N ARG A 160 6.62 17.72 9.00
CA ARG A 160 5.60 18.03 10.01
C ARG A 160 5.55 16.94 11.09
N LEU A 161 5.61 15.65 10.72
CA LEU A 161 5.67 14.55 11.69
C LEU A 161 6.95 14.58 12.53
N ALA A 162 8.09 14.95 11.96
CA ALA A 162 9.34 15.10 12.72
C ALA A 162 9.24 16.18 13.81
N ALA A 163 8.56 17.30 13.52
CA ALA A 163 8.30 18.33 14.53
C ALA A 163 7.40 17.81 15.68
N ILE A 164 6.37 17.00 15.36
CA ILE A 164 5.52 16.34 16.37
C ILE A 164 6.35 15.38 17.24
N GLN A 165 7.23 14.58 16.63
CA GLN A 165 8.10 13.64 17.36
C GLN A 165 9.07 14.37 18.29
N ALA A 166 9.68 15.46 17.83
CA ALA A 166 10.59 16.26 18.63
C ALA A 166 9.90 16.85 19.88
N SER A 167 8.65 17.31 19.74
CA SER A 167 7.89 17.84 20.89
C SER A 167 7.40 16.78 21.88
N GLN A 168 7.43 15.49 21.50
CA GLN A 168 7.10 14.38 22.39
C GLN A 168 8.31 13.74 23.06
N SER A 169 9.53 13.98 22.55
CA SER A 169 10.74 13.50 23.19
C SER A 169 10.96 14.29 24.49
N PRO A 170 11.03 13.65 25.67
CA PRO A 170 11.42 14.32 26.88
C PRO A 170 12.80 14.92 26.66
N GLN A 171 12.98 16.21 26.98
CA GLN A 171 14.30 16.83 27.02
C GLN A 171 15.17 15.93 27.90
N ARG A 172 16.12 15.24 27.29
CA ARG A 172 17.24 14.67 28.06
C ARG A 172 18.00 15.86 28.58
N GLU A 173 17.59 16.34 29.77
CA GLU A 173 18.42 17.22 30.58
C GLU A 173 19.75 16.49 30.76
N CYS A 174 20.76 17.05 30.13
CA CYS A 174 22.15 16.69 30.33
C CYS A 174 22.53 17.19 31.71
N LYS A 175 22.16 16.47 32.79
CA LYS A 175 22.76 16.66 34.11
C LYS A 175 24.15 16.04 34.09
N ALA A 176 25.08 16.72 33.47
CA ALA A 176 26.51 16.53 33.71
C ALA A 176 26.98 17.60 34.72
N GLU A 177 26.48 17.58 35.94
CA GLU A 177 27.19 18.17 37.06
C GLU A 177 28.21 17.17 37.59
N LEU A 178 29.37 17.18 36.99
CA LEU A 178 30.60 16.66 37.58
C LEU A 178 30.96 17.57 38.78
N GLN A 179 30.46 17.22 39.96
CA GLN A 179 31.02 17.73 41.20
C GLN A 179 32.37 17.05 41.42
N PHE A 180 33.42 17.71 40.96
CA PHE A 180 34.76 17.49 41.50
C PHE A 180 34.82 18.11 42.87
N GLY A 181 34.66 17.34 43.91
CA GLY A 181 35.00 17.73 45.28
C GLY A 181 36.50 17.90 45.44
N PRO A 182 36.96 18.87 46.26
CA PRO A 182 38.38 19.11 46.44
C PRO A 182 39.05 17.98 47.21
N LEU A 183 40.15 17.46 46.66
CA LEU A 183 41.10 16.62 47.39
C LEU A 183 41.78 17.46 48.45
N ALA A 184 41.34 17.36 49.72
CA ALA A 184 42.09 17.82 50.85
C ALA A 184 43.27 16.86 51.07
N GLY A 185 44.46 17.37 50.88
CA GLY A 185 45.67 16.71 51.31
C GLY A 185 45.86 16.90 52.81
N SER A 186 46.44 15.92 53.48
CA SER A 186 47.24 16.07 54.68
C SER A 186 48.06 14.83 54.96
N LEU A 187 49.39 15.05 55.03
CA LEU A 187 50.45 14.35 55.78
C LEU A 187 50.78 12.91 55.38
#